data_04f351100a8a219e67e597970a1e1bfc
#
_entry.id   04f351100a8a219e67e597970a1e1bfc
#
_cell.length_a   1.000
_cell.length_b   1.000
_cell.length_c   1.000
_cell.angle_alpha   90.00
_cell.angle_beta   90.00
_cell.angle_gamma   90.00
#
_symmetry.space_group_name_H-M   'P 1'
#
loop_
_entity.id
_entity.type
_entity.pdbx_description
1 polymer ?
#
loop_
_entity_poly.entity_id
_entity_poly.type
_entity_poly.pdbx_seq_one_letter_code
_entity_poly.pdbx_strand_id
1 'polypeptide(L)'
;MPEESSKSSSSGLVAKNITRSFKDNLVVRKVSLRVDRGKVVGLIGPNGAGKSTCFGMLSGIIKAESGDVLIDGISVTNLPIHIRARRGLSLLPQETSVFTGLSVLDNLKVASELHQTRPTKRGKDGTIDNLLIQFGLKEIEERRGKFLSGGEKRRLELARLLVSSPRYVLLDEPFAGVDPISINEIKIHISSLAGDNIGVLITDHNAADILDICDNVYVMKDGAIIFEGDPAAVAADETVKSVYLGN
;
A
#
# COMPACT_ATOMS: atom_id res chain seq x y z
N MET A 1 -6.50 -40.99 -9.89
CA MET A 1 -5.77 -39.71 -9.93
C MET A 1 -6.78 -38.60 -9.67
N PRO A 2 -6.83 -37.99 -8.49
CA PRO A 2 -7.66 -36.82 -8.23
C PRO A 2 -6.84 -35.53 -8.34
N GLU A 3 -7.49 -34.57 -8.92
CA GLU A 3 -7.23 -33.19 -9.21
C GLU A 3 -6.50 -32.39 -8.12
N GLU A 4 -5.25 -32.04 -8.37
CA GLU A 4 -4.53 -30.96 -7.69
C GLU A 4 -4.54 -29.71 -8.61
N SER A 5 -5.63 -28.97 -8.66
CA SER A 5 -5.62 -27.69 -9.41
C SER A 5 -6.68 -26.66 -9.02
N SER A 6 -7.01 -26.49 -7.72
CA SER A 6 -7.97 -25.43 -7.35
C SER A 6 -7.63 -24.60 -6.10
N LYS A 7 -6.41 -24.70 -5.54
CA LYS A 7 -6.04 -23.96 -4.31
C LYS A 7 -5.36 -22.61 -4.52
N SER A 8 -4.99 -22.21 -5.74
CA SER A 8 -4.25 -20.98 -5.99
C SER A 8 -5.11 -19.72 -6.21
N SER A 9 -6.43 -19.83 -6.35
CA SER A 9 -7.29 -18.70 -6.71
C SER A 9 -7.91 -17.91 -5.56
N SER A 10 -7.69 -18.29 -4.29
CA SER A 10 -8.37 -17.67 -3.14
C SER A 10 -7.49 -16.72 -2.31
N SER A 11 -6.17 -16.78 -2.41
CA SER A 11 -5.27 -15.87 -1.68
C SER A 11 -5.08 -14.57 -2.45
N GLY A 12 -5.06 -13.42 -1.75
CA GLY A 12 -4.86 -12.10 -2.36
C GLY A 12 -5.75 -11.03 -1.73
N LEU A 13 -5.35 -9.76 -1.86
CA LEU A 13 -6.23 -8.63 -1.70
C LEU A 13 -6.91 -8.37 -3.04
N VAL A 14 -8.23 -8.48 -3.08
CA VAL A 14 -8.99 -8.39 -4.34
C VAL A 14 -10.12 -7.38 -4.21
N ALA A 15 -10.22 -6.48 -5.16
CA ALA A 15 -11.44 -5.72 -5.45
C ALA A 15 -12.18 -6.38 -6.61
N LYS A 16 -13.50 -6.53 -6.50
CA LYS A 16 -14.38 -7.07 -7.55
C LYS A 16 -15.47 -6.07 -7.85
N ASN A 17 -15.40 -5.42 -9.01
CA ASN A 17 -16.41 -4.48 -9.52
C ASN A 17 -16.83 -3.42 -8.47
N ILE A 18 -15.89 -2.91 -7.67
CA ILE A 18 -16.21 -1.91 -6.65
C ILE A 18 -16.63 -0.60 -7.31
N THR A 19 -17.65 0.03 -6.72
CA THR A 19 -18.25 1.26 -7.26
C THR A 19 -18.45 2.27 -6.14
N ARG A 20 -18.23 3.55 -6.45
CA ARG A 20 -18.47 4.65 -5.53
C ARG A 20 -18.84 5.94 -6.25
N SER A 21 -19.96 6.55 -5.79
CA SER A 21 -20.38 7.89 -6.19
C SER A 21 -20.22 8.88 -5.02
N PHE A 22 -20.01 10.14 -5.34
CA PHE A 22 -20.16 11.25 -4.42
C PHE A 22 -21.18 12.23 -5.00
N LYS A 23 -22.32 12.36 -4.36
CA LYS A 23 -23.52 13.04 -4.91
C LYS A 23 -23.85 12.36 -6.27
N ASP A 24 -23.92 13.15 -7.34
CA ASP A 24 -24.25 12.66 -8.69
C ASP A 24 -23.00 12.26 -9.52
N ASN A 25 -21.80 12.36 -8.95
CA ASN A 25 -20.55 12.04 -9.66
C ASN A 25 -20.09 10.61 -9.33
N LEU A 26 -20.07 9.74 -10.32
CA LEU A 26 -19.56 8.37 -10.23
C LEU A 26 -18.02 8.40 -10.34
N VAL A 27 -17.33 8.32 -9.19
CA VAL A 27 -15.86 8.46 -9.07
C VAL A 27 -15.12 7.15 -9.28
N VAL A 28 -15.70 6.01 -8.84
CA VAL A 28 -15.12 4.68 -9.10
C VAL A 28 -16.18 3.82 -9.79
N ARG A 29 -15.83 3.27 -10.97
CA ARG A 29 -16.75 2.63 -11.91
C ARG A 29 -16.38 1.17 -12.10
N LYS A 30 -16.93 0.26 -11.29
CA LYS A 30 -16.74 -1.19 -11.40
C LYS A 30 -15.24 -1.59 -11.47
N VAL A 31 -14.42 -0.96 -10.63
CA VAL A 31 -12.98 -1.27 -10.58
C VAL A 31 -12.79 -2.68 -10.03
N SER A 32 -11.99 -3.47 -10.75
CA SER A 32 -11.49 -4.76 -10.31
C SER A 32 -9.97 -4.73 -10.35
N LEU A 33 -9.33 -5.18 -9.27
CA LEU A 33 -7.88 -5.33 -9.18
C LEU A 33 -7.52 -6.43 -8.18
N ARG A 34 -6.30 -6.94 -8.30
CA ARG A 34 -5.76 -8.00 -7.45
C ARG A 34 -4.33 -7.69 -7.04
N VAL A 35 -4.03 -7.96 -5.78
CA VAL A 35 -2.68 -7.90 -5.22
C VAL A 35 -2.37 -9.24 -4.57
N ASP A 36 -1.46 -10.00 -5.15
CA ASP A 36 -0.99 -11.25 -4.58
C ASP A 36 0.09 -11.00 -3.52
N ARG A 37 0.27 -11.94 -2.60
CA ARG A 37 1.35 -11.86 -1.62
C ARG A 37 2.70 -11.98 -2.32
N GLY A 38 3.69 -11.20 -1.84
CA GLY A 38 5.00 -11.18 -2.45
C GLY A 38 5.07 -10.45 -3.80
N LYS A 39 4.06 -9.61 -4.10
CA LYS A 39 4.01 -8.81 -5.32
C LYS A 39 3.83 -7.33 -5.00
N VAL A 40 4.48 -6.50 -5.80
CA VAL A 40 4.26 -5.05 -5.83
C VAL A 40 3.37 -4.73 -7.03
N VAL A 41 2.21 -4.15 -6.76
CA VAL A 41 1.21 -3.78 -7.77
C VAL A 41 1.03 -2.28 -7.77
N GLY A 42 1.14 -1.65 -8.93
CA GLY A 42 0.91 -0.22 -9.13
C GLY A 42 -0.55 0.09 -9.48
N LEU A 43 -1.09 1.19 -8.95
CA LEU A 43 -2.32 1.81 -9.44
C LEU A 43 -1.99 3.24 -9.87
N ILE A 44 -1.85 3.45 -11.16
CA ILE A 44 -1.45 4.74 -11.73
C ILE A 44 -2.61 5.38 -12.51
N GLY A 45 -2.52 6.68 -12.76
CA GLY A 45 -3.54 7.44 -13.48
C GLY A 45 -3.43 8.93 -13.19
N PRO A 46 -4.07 9.79 -13.99
CA PRO A 46 -4.05 11.24 -13.78
C PRO A 46 -4.72 11.65 -12.47
N ASN A 47 -4.53 12.92 -12.10
CA ASN A 47 -5.24 13.50 -10.96
C ASN A 47 -6.75 13.44 -11.20
N GLY A 48 -7.50 13.07 -10.16
CA GLY A 48 -8.96 12.91 -10.27
C GLY A 48 -9.43 11.58 -10.88
N ALA A 49 -8.52 10.67 -11.29
CA ALA A 49 -8.91 9.36 -11.85
C ALA A 49 -9.66 8.45 -10.87
N GLY A 50 -9.64 8.74 -9.56
CA GLY A 50 -10.31 7.94 -8.53
C GLY A 50 -9.40 7.04 -7.69
N LYS A 51 -8.06 7.14 -7.85
CA LYS A 51 -7.07 6.30 -7.14
C LYS A 51 -7.23 6.33 -5.62
N SER A 52 -7.19 7.50 -4.99
CA SER A 52 -7.31 7.64 -3.52
C SER A 52 -8.68 7.18 -3.02
N THR A 53 -9.75 7.34 -3.82
CA THR A 53 -11.07 6.77 -3.51
C THR A 53 -11.02 5.23 -3.53
N CYS A 54 -10.37 4.64 -4.52
CA CYS A 54 -10.15 3.19 -4.61
C CYS A 54 -9.35 2.69 -3.39
N PHE A 55 -8.26 3.35 -3.00
CA PHE A 55 -7.49 3.07 -1.79
C PHE A 55 -8.36 3.17 -0.53
N GLY A 56 -9.18 4.23 -0.42
CA GLY A 56 -10.14 4.39 0.68
C GLY A 56 -11.15 3.26 0.76
N MET A 57 -11.62 2.75 -0.39
CA MET A 57 -12.54 1.61 -0.44
C MET A 57 -11.86 0.30 -0.05
N LEU A 58 -10.63 0.06 -0.50
CA LEU A 58 -9.84 -1.11 -0.14
C LEU A 58 -9.48 -1.11 1.35
N SER A 59 -9.09 0.03 1.91
CA SER A 59 -8.74 0.17 3.33
C SER A 59 -9.95 0.13 4.26
N GLY A 60 -11.15 0.45 3.77
CA GLY A 60 -12.40 0.54 4.57
C GLY A 60 -12.63 1.90 5.22
N ILE A 61 -11.90 2.94 4.80
CA ILE A 61 -12.17 4.35 5.12
C ILE A 61 -13.42 4.81 4.36
N ILE A 62 -13.54 4.41 3.10
CA ILE A 62 -14.69 4.70 2.25
C ILE A 62 -15.46 3.39 2.02
N LYS A 63 -16.78 3.44 2.22
CA LYS A 63 -17.63 2.29 1.96
C LYS A 63 -17.89 2.16 0.45
N ALA A 64 -17.72 0.97 -0.11
CA ALA A 64 -18.18 0.64 -1.46
C ALA A 64 -19.71 0.64 -1.53
N GLU A 65 -20.27 1.19 -2.60
CA GLU A 65 -21.72 1.13 -2.86
C GLU A 65 -22.13 -0.21 -3.48
N SER A 66 -21.27 -0.76 -4.31
CA SER A 66 -21.42 -2.09 -4.90
C SER A 66 -20.08 -2.76 -5.10
N GLY A 67 -20.12 -4.06 -5.42
CA GLY A 67 -18.93 -4.89 -5.57
C GLY A 67 -18.40 -5.41 -4.23
N ASP A 68 -17.28 -6.12 -4.27
CA ASP A 68 -16.68 -6.78 -3.12
C ASP A 68 -15.20 -6.45 -2.95
N VAL A 69 -14.76 -6.34 -1.69
CA VAL A 69 -13.37 -6.34 -1.29
C VAL A 69 -13.09 -7.61 -0.49
N LEU A 70 -12.11 -8.40 -0.91
CA LEU A 70 -11.75 -9.66 -0.27
C LEU A 70 -10.28 -9.63 0.19
N ILE A 71 -10.02 -10.21 1.36
CA ILE A 71 -8.68 -10.53 1.85
C ILE A 71 -8.60 -12.04 1.99
N ASP A 72 -7.72 -12.69 1.21
CA ASP A 72 -7.56 -14.14 1.16
C ASP A 72 -8.91 -14.88 1.02
N GLY A 73 -9.74 -14.42 0.08
CA GLY A 73 -11.04 -15.01 -0.22
C GLY A 73 -12.17 -14.66 0.75
N ILE A 74 -11.88 -13.96 1.84
CA ILE A 74 -12.88 -13.56 2.84
C ILE A 74 -13.33 -12.13 2.56
N SER A 75 -14.64 -11.92 2.37
CA SER A 75 -15.20 -10.59 2.16
C SER A 75 -14.99 -9.69 3.39
N VAL A 76 -14.46 -8.49 3.11
CA VAL A 76 -14.26 -7.43 4.11
C VAL A 76 -15.00 -6.14 3.71
N THR A 77 -15.85 -6.20 2.72
CA THR A 77 -16.52 -5.05 2.09
C THR A 77 -17.19 -4.13 3.09
N ASN A 78 -17.91 -4.71 4.05
CA ASN A 78 -18.64 -3.95 5.08
C ASN A 78 -17.87 -3.80 6.40
N LEU A 79 -16.60 -4.23 6.45
CA LEU A 79 -15.79 -4.14 7.65
C LEU A 79 -15.03 -2.81 7.70
N PRO A 80 -15.01 -2.11 8.84
CA PRO A 80 -14.27 -0.89 9.02
C PRO A 80 -12.75 -1.13 9.03
N ILE A 81 -11.97 -0.07 8.83
CA ILE A 81 -10.50 -0.11 8.70
C ILE A 81 -9.81 -0.90 9.82
N HIS A 82 -10.19 -0.72 11.08
CA HIS A 82 -9.55 -1.40 12.21
C HIS A 82 -9.77 -2.93 12.20
N ILE A 83 -10.89 -3.40 11.65
CA ILE A 83 -11.13 -4.85 11.47
C ILE A 83 -10.34 -5.39 10.28
N ARG A 84 -10.23 -4.61 9.18
CA ARG A 84 -9.36 -4.99 8.05
C ARG A 84 -7.88 -5.01 8.46
N ALA A 85 -7.45 -4.08 9.31
CA ALA A 85 -6.11 -4.10 9.90
C ALA A 85 -5.85 -5.39 10.71
N ARG A 86 -6.81 -5.82 11.53
CA ARG A 86 -6.74 -7.11 12.23
C ARG A 86 -6.70 -8.31 11.28
N ARG A 87 -7.15 -8.16 10.04
CA ARG A 87 -7.06 -9.17 8.97
C ARG A 87 -5.79 -9.03 8.13
N GLY A 88 -4.84 -8.21 8.57
CA GLY A 88 -3.52 -8.07 7.96
C GLY A 88 -3.44 -7.09 6.80
N LEU A 89 -4.33 -6.11 6.71
CA LEU A 89 -4.26 -5.00 5.76
C LEU A 89 -3.81 -3.73 6.48
N SER A 90 -2.68 -3.17 6.08
CA SER A 90 -2.20 -1.87 6.60
C SER A 90 -2.22 -0.80 5.52
N LEU A 91 -2.38 0.45 5.93
CA LEU A 91 -2.43 1.62 5.05
C LEU A 91 -1.38 2.64 5.48
N LEU A 92 -0.56 3.09 4.53
CA LEU A 92 0.23 4.30 4.62
C LEU A 92 -0.51 5.39 3.86
N PRO A 93 -1.09 6.40 4.54
CA PRO A 93 -1.77 7.50 3.89
C PRO A 93 -0.77 8.50 3.28
N GLN A 94 -1.26 9.37 2.41
CA GLN A 94 -0.47 10.45 1.80
C GLN A 94 0.05 11.43 2.86
N GLU A 95 -0.78 11.80 3.84
CA GLU A 95 -0.37 12.69 4.93
C GLU A 95 0.50 11.96 5.95
N THR A 96 1.52 12.66 6.47
CA THR A 96 2.43 12.07 7.47
C THR A 96 1.69 11.69 8.76
N SER A 97 1.97 10.50 9.24
CA SER A 97 1.39 9.91 10.45
C SER A 97 2.37 9.86 11.63
N VAL A 98 3.57 10.44 11.47
CA VAL A 98 4.61 10.44 12.51
C VAL A 98 4.18 11.26 13.71
N PHE A 99 4.28 10.70 14.91
CA PHE A 99 4.13 11.45 16.17
C PHE A 99 5.35 12.35 16.37
N THR A 100 5.23 13.61 15.98
CA THR A 100 6.34 14.57 15.91
C THR A 100 6.98 14.88 17.27
N GLY A 101 6.23 14.75 18.36
CA GLY A 101 6.70 14.94 19.74
C GLY A 101 7.44 13.76 20.34
N LEU A 102 7.30 12.56 19.76
CA LEU A 102 7.92 11.32 20.22
C LEU A 102 9.24 11.07 19.51
N SER A 103 10.13 10.25 20.12
CA SER A 103 11.32 9.74 19.46
C SER A 103 10.95 8.72 18.36
N VAL A 104 11.90 8.37 17.49
CA VAL A 104 11.76 7.29 16.51
C VAL A 104 11.38 5.98 17.22
N LEU A 105 12.11 5.63 18.28
CA LEU A 105 11.86 4.45 19.09
C LEU A 105 10.45 4.46 19.71
N ASP A 106 10.03 5.59 20.29
CA ASP A 106 8.71 5.67 20.93
C ASP A 106 7.57 5.62 19.89
N ASN A 107 7.76 6.14 18.68
CA ASN A 107 6.82 5.95 17.57
C ASN A 107 6.59 4.47 17.26
N LEU A 108 7.63 3.64 17.27
CA LEU A 108 7.53 2.20 17.05
C LEU A 108 6.91 1.47 18.25
N LYS A 109 7.27 1.88 19.50
CA LYS A 109 6.68 1.32 20.73
C LYS A 109 5.17 1.53 20.77
N VAL A 110 4.69 2.76 20.51
CA VAL A 110 3.24 3.07 20.46
C VAL A 110 2.54 2.20 19.41
N ALA A 111 3.12 2.05 18.22
CA ALA A 111 2.57 1.16 17.20
C ALA A 111 2.51 -0.30 17.69
N SER A 112 3.54 -0.77 18.40
CA SER A 112 3.58 -2.13 18.98
C SER A 112 2.49 -2.34 20.03
N GLU A 113 2.28 -1.38 20.93
CA GLU A 113 1.27 -1.48 22.00
C GLU A 113 -0.15 -1.59 21.44
N LEU A 114 -0.46 -0.83 20.39
CA LEU A 114 -1.78 -0.88 19.72
C LEU A 114 -2.06 -2.25 19.07
N HIS A 115 -1.03 -3.02 18.76
CA HIS A 115 -1.14 -4.33 18.12
C HIS A 115 -0.94 -5.54 19.05
N GLN A 116 -0.71 -5.32 20.36
CA GLN A 116 -0.44 -6.37 21.37
C GLN A 116 -1.56 -7.43 21.55
N THR A 117 -2.71 -7.25 20.95
CA THR A 117 -3.81 -8.23 20.99
C THR A 117 -3.57 -9.48 20.11
N ARG A 118 -2.47 -9.52 19.33
CA ARG A 118 -2.03 -10.71 18.59
C ARG A 118 -0.71 -11.22 19.17
N PRO A 119 -0.62 -12.47 19.64
CA PRO A 119 0.67 -13.11 19.89
C PRO A 119 1.35 -13.31 18.53
N THR A 120 2.23 -12.36 18.15
CA THR A 120 3.12 -12.59 17.02
C THR A 120 4.15 -13.63 17.46
N LYS A 121 4.46 -14.60 16.59
CA LYS A 121 5.50 -15.62 16.82
C LYS A 121 6.91 -15.03 16.94
N ARG A 122 7.09 -13.71 16.66
CA ARG A 122 8.33 -12.95 16.84
C ARG A 122 8.29 -12.28 18.21
N GLY A 123 9.29 -12.51 19.05
CA GLY A 123 9.41 -11.95 20.41
C GLY A 123 9.44 -10.40 20.36
N LYS A 124 8.82 -9.77 21.37
CA LYS A 124 8.48 -8.33 21.38
C LYS A 124 9.70 -7.39 21.16
N ASP A 125 10.83 -7.68 21.74
CA ASP A 125 11.99 -6.77 21.74
C ASP A 125 12.84 -6.88 20.47
N GLY A 126 12.96 -8.09 19.89
CA GLY A 126 13.70 -8.30 18.65
C GLY A 126 13.03 -7.68 17.42
N THR A 127 11.72 -7.42 17.46
CA THR A 127 10.99 -6.89 16.29
C THR A 127 11.26 -5.41 16.08
N ILE A 128 11.25 -4.56 17.10
CA ILE A 128 11.49 -3.11 16.99
C ILE A 128 12.95 -2.85 16.61
N ASP A 129 13.90 -3.52 17.27
CA ASP A 129 15.33 -3.35 16.98
C ASP A 129 15.66 -3.76 15.54
N ASN A 130 15.11 -4.89 15.07
CA ASN A 130 15.25 -5.32 13.69
C ASN A 130 14.67 -4.31 12.69
N LEU A 131 13.52 -3.71 12.99
CA LEU A 131 12.92 -2.67 12.13
C LEU A 131 13.78 -1.39 12.13
N LEU A 132 14.33 -0.97 13.28
CA LEU A 132 15.25 0.16 13.35
C LEU A 132 16.47 -0.05 12.46
N ILE A 133 17.04 -1.26 12.47
CA ILE A 133 18.19 -1.62 11.64
C ILE A 133 17.78 -1.69 10.16
N GLN A 134 16.70 -2.42 9.85
CA GLN A 134 16.21 -2.63 8.47
C GLN A 134 15.91 -1.32 7.75
N PHE A 135 15.35 -0.33 8.45
CA PHE A 135 14.99 0.98 7.88
C PHE A 135 16.04 2.06 8.08
N GLY A 136 17.26 1.71 8.57
CA GLY A 136 18.36 2.67 8.77
C GLY A 136 18.02 3.75 9.79
N LEU A 137 17.26 3.41 10.82
CA LEU A 137 16.78 4.32 11.87
C LEU A 137 17.50 4.13 13.20
N LYS A 138 18.38 3.13 13.33
CA LYS A 138 19.01 2.76 14.60
C LYS A 138 19.85 3.90 15.20
N GLU A 139 20.66 4.55 14.37
CA GLU A 139 21.53 5.66 14.80
C GLU A 139 20.76 6.91 15.25
N ILE A 140 19.47 6.99 14.89
CA ILE A 140 18.61 8.14 15.19
C ILE A 140 17.41 7.77 16.06
N GLU A 141 17.44 6.62 16.73
CA GLU A 141 16.29 6.09 17.47
C GLU A 141 15.77 7.02 18.57
N GLU A 142 16.64 7.83 19.17
CA GLU A 142 16.29 8.82 20.20
C GLU A 142 15.87 10.19 19.61
N ARG A 143 16.05 10.40 18.29
CA ARG A 143 15.68 11.66 17.66
C ARG A 143 14.16 11.80 17.57
N ARG A 144 13.66 13.00 17.95
CA ARG A 144 12.21 13.28 17.88
C ARG A 144 11.73 13.46 16.45
N GLY A 145 10.52 12.99 16.15
CA GLY A 145 9.89 13.03 14.82
C GLY A 145 9.87 14.40 14.15
N LYS A 146 9.79 15.49 14.90
CA LYS A 146 9.82 16.86 14.34
C LYS A 146 11.17 17.24 13.70
N PHE A 147 12.26 16.56 14.06
CA PHE A 147 13.60 16.83 13.54
C PHE A 147 14.00 15.86 12.41
N LEU A 148 13.14 14.95 12.01
CA LEU A 148 13.39 14.02 10.91
C LEU A 148 13.20 14.71 9.56
N SER A 149 14.07 14.35 8.61
CA SER A 149 13.89 14.68 7.19
C SER A 149 12.64 14.00 6.60
N GLY A 150 12.24 14.37 5.38
CA GLY A 150 11.13 13.72 4.68
C GLY A 150 11.36 12.21 4.50
N GLY A 151 12.54 11.81 4.03
CA GLY A 151 12.93 10.41 3.84
C GLY A 151 12.98 9.64 5.16
N GLU A 152 13.57 10.20 6.24
CA GLU A 152 13.60 9.58 7.57
C GLU A 152 12.17 9.38 8.12
N LYS A 153 11.27 10.35 7.95
CA LYS A 153 9.85 10.22 8.33
C LYS A 153 9.19 9.08 7.58
N ARG A 154 9.40 8.99 6.26
CA ARG A 154 8.79 7.96 5.42
C ARG A 154 9.30 6.56 5.77
N ARG A 155 10.61 6.40 6.05
CA ARG A 155 11.16 5.12 6.55
C ARG A 155 10.58 4.74 7.92
N LEU A 156 10.39 5.71 8.82
CA LEU A 156 9.74 5.47 10.11
C LEU A 156 8.27 5.04 9.94
N GLU A 157 7.53 5.64 9.03
CA GLU A 157 6.14 5.28 8.74
C GLU A 157 6.03 3.85 8.18
N LEU A 158 6.92 3.47 7.27
CA LEU A 158 7.02 2.10 6.74
C LEU A 158 7.37 1.10 7.86
N ALA A 159 8.33 1.42 8.71
CA ALA A 159 8.68 0.58 9.85
C ALA A 159 7.49 0.39 10.81
N ARG A 160 6.73 1.47 11.10
CA ARG A 160 5.51 1.41 11.93
C ARG A 160 4.43 0.51 11.36
N LEU A 161 4.23 0.49 10.03
CA LEU A 161 3.31 -0.43 9.38
C LEU A 161 3.66 -1.89 9.65
N LEU A 162 4.96 -2.21 9.61
CA LEU A 162 5.44 -3.59 9.75
C LEU A 162 5.38 -4.12 11.18
N VAL A 163 5.26 -3.25 12.17
CA VAL A 163 5.04 -3.67 13.57
C VAL A 163 3.81 -4.58 13.69
N SER A 164 2.77 -4.35 12.87
CA SER A 164 1.55 -5.15 12.86
C SER A 164 1.67 -6.50 12.12
N SER A 165 2.83 -6.78 11.51
CA SER A 165 3.06 -7.96 10.65
C SER A 165 1.96 -8.13 9.58
N PRO A 166 1.77 -7.13 8.71
CA PRO A 166 0.70 -7.13 7.71
C PRO A 166 0.93 -8.21 6.65
N ARG A 167 -0.14 -8.64 6.01
CA ARG A 167 -0.11 -9.49 4.82
C ARG A 167 -0.17 -8.68 3.54
N TYR A 168 -0.83 -7.52 3.61
CA TYR A 168 -1.01 -6.57 2.53
C TYR A 168 -0.80 -5.15 3.04
N VAL A 169 -0.16 -4.33 2.21
CA VAL A 169 0.11 -2.91 2.50
C VAL A 169 -0.40 -2.06 1.34
N LEU A 170 -1.16 -1.02 1.66
CA LEU A 170 -1.57 0.03 0.73
C LEU A 170 -0.66 1.24 0.96
N LEU A 171 0.05 1.70 -0.07
CA LEU A 171 0.95 2.86 0.00
C LEU A 171 0.39 3.98 -0.89
N ASP A 172 -0.20 5.00 -0.27
CA ASP A 172 -0.75 6.15 -0.98
C ASP A 172 0.30 7.26 -1.07
N GLU A 173 0.85 7.46 -2.26
CA GLU A 173 1.90 8.45 -2.59
C GLU A 173 3.12 8.39 -1.64
N PRO A 174 3.81 7.24 -1.54
CA PRO A 174 4.92 7.09 -0.60
C PRO A 174 6.14 7.94 -0.93
N PHE A 175 6.25 8.49 -2.12
CA PHE A 175 7.38 9.33 -2.56
C PHE A 175 7.10 10.82 -2.45
N ALA A 176 5.87 11.23 -2.09
CA ALA A 176 5.48 12.63 -1.99
C ALA A 176 6.31 13.39 -0.94
N GLY A 177 6.92 14.51 -1.35
CA GLY A 177 7.73 15.35 -0.46
C GLY A 177 9.06 14.75 -0.01
N VAL A 178 9.55 13.72 -0.69
CA VAL A 178 10.82 13.05 -0.44
C VAL A 178 11.84 13.48 -1.48
N ASP A 179 13.11 13.65 -1.08
CA ASP A 179 14.20 13.96 -2.00
C ASP A 179 14.58 12.74 -2.88
N PRO A 180 15.18 12.96 -4.09
CA PRO A 180 15.45 11.87 -5.03
C PRO A 180 16.36 10.76 -4.50
N ILE A 181 17.28 11.06 -3.59
CA ILE A 181 18.18 10.04 -3.00
C ILE A 181 17.37 9.13 -2.08
N SER A 182 16.56 9.73 -1.21
CA SER A 182 15.69 9.00 -0.29
C SER A 182 14.59 8.20 -1.01
N ILE A 183 14.12 8.64 -2.21
CA ILE A 183 13.17 7.86 -3.03
C ILE A 183 13.75 6.47 -3.36
N ASN A 184 15.03 6.40 -3.78
CA ASN A 184 15.65 5.12 -4.10
C ASN A 184 15.75 4.19 -2.89
N GLU A 185 16.07 4.73 -1.70
CA GLU A 185 16.05 3.95 -0.46
C GLU A 185 14.65 3.40 -0.15
N ILE A 186 13.62 4.23 -0.30
CA ILE A 186 12.22 3.82 -0.08
C ILE A 186 11.80 2.74 -1.08
N LYS A 187 12.19 2.84 -2.37
CA LYS A 187 11.96 1.80 -3.37
C LYS A 187 12.56 0.45 -2.95
N ILE A 188 13.79 0.45 -2.44
CA ILE A 188 14.45 -0.76 -1.93
C ILE A 188 13.64 -1.35 -0.76
N HIS A 189 13.20 -0.52 0.18
CA HIS A 189 12.38 -0.99 1.29
C HIS A 189 11.05 -1.57 0.81
N ILE A 190 10.35 -0.92 -0.13
CA ILE A 190 9.09 -1.43 -0.70
C ILE A 190 9.31 -2.77 -1.40
N SER A 191 10.37 -2.92 -2.19
CA SER A 191 10.72 -4.19 -2.84
C SER A 191 11.04 -5.29 -1.82
N SER A 192 11.68 -4.94 -0.69
CA SER A 192 11.93 -5.90 0.39
C SER A 192 10.67 -6.43 1.05
N LEU A 193 9.58 -5.63 1.10
CA LEU A 193 8.29 -6.10 1.63
C LEU A 193 7.73 -7.26 0.79
N ALA A 194 7.86 -7.17 -0.54
CA ALA A 194 7.46 -8.27 -1.42
C ALA A 194 8.32 -9.52 -1.18
N GLY A 195 9.64 -9.35 -0.99
CA GLY A 195 10.55 -10.42 -0.58
C GLY A 195 10.13 -11.09 0.73
N ASP A 196 9.57 -10.34 1.67
CA ASP A 196 9.00 -10.84 2.94
C ASP A 196 7.58 -11.45 2.78
N ASN A 197 7.15 -11.72 1.54
CA ASN A 197 5.83 -12.29 1.20
C ASN A 197 4.65 -11.38 1.60
N ILE A 198 4.84 -10.06 1.58
CA ILE A 198 3.79 -9.05 1.77
C ILE A 198 3.33 -8.57 0.39
N GLY A 199 2.02 -8.56 0.14
CA GLY A 199 1.45 -7.95 -1.06
C GLY A 199 1.39 -6.42 -0.90
N VAL A 200 1.89 -5.68 -1.89
CA VAL A 200 1.94 -4.22 -1.85
C VAL A 200 1.08 -3.64 -2.99
N LEU A 201 0.16 -2.74 -2.66
CA LEU A 201 -0.49 -1.86 -3.64
C LEU A 201 0.04 -0.45 -3.43
N ILE A 202 0.55 0.15 -4.50
CA ILE A 202 1.18 1.47 -4.45
C ILE A 202 0.57 2.41 -5.50
N THR A 203 0.39 3.67 -5.15
CA THR A 203 0.11 4.75 -6.11
C THR A 203 1.04 5.91 -5.86
N ASP A 204 1.42 6.60 -6.93
CA ASP A 204 2.17 7.86 -6.84
C ASP A 204 1.89 8.72 -8.08
N HIS A 205 2.30 9.99 -8.04
CA HIS A 205 2.18 10.92 -9.17
C HIS A 205 3.24 10.63 -10.24
N ASN A 206 4.41 10.14 -9.85
CA ASN A 206 5.48 9.79 -10.77
C ASN A 206 5.33 8.34 -11.24
N ALA A 207 4.76 8.16 -12.43
CA ALA A 207 4.59 6.84 -13.01
C ALA A 207 5.92 6.09 -13.22
N ALA A 208 7.02 6.79 -13.53
CA ALA A 208 8.32 6.15 -13.72
C ALA A 208 8.81 5.46 -12.44
N ASP A 209 8.65 6.12 -11.27
CA ASP A 209 9.03 5.53 -9.99
C ASP A 209 8.21 4.28 -9.64
N ILE A 210 6.92 4.26 -10.05
CA ILE A 210 6.05 3.08 -9.89
C ILE A 210 6.47 1.95 -10.82
N LEU A 211 6.68 2.24 -12.11
CA LEU A 211 7.05 1.23 -13.10
C LEU A 211 8.38 0.54 -12.77
N ASP A 212 9.29 1.23 -12.09
CA ASP A 212 10.59 0.70 -11.66
C ASP A 212 10.51 -0.47 -10.68
N ILE A 213 9.47 -0.53 -9.85
CA ILE A 213 9.40 -1.46 -8.71
C ILE A 213 8.21 -2.42 -8.76
N CYS A 214 7.28 -2.24 -9.70
CA CYS A 214 6.07 -3.04 -9.76
C CYS A 214 6.24 -4.30 -10.61
N ASP A 215 5.58 -5.39 -10.16
CA ASP A 215 5.41 -6.61 -10.96
C ASP A 215 4.24 -6.49 -11.95
N ASN A 216 3.20 -5.75 -11.58
CA ASN A 216 2.00 -5.50 -12.40
C ASN A 216 1.45 -4.10 -12.13
N VAL A 217 0.80 -3.50 -13.10
CA VAL A 217 0.29 -2.13 -12.99
C VAL A 217 -1.11 -2.03 -13.59
N TYR A 218 -2.01 -1.43 -12.84
CA TYR A 218 -3.33 -1.01 -13.28
C TYR A 218 -3.30 0.48 -13.64
N VAL A 219 -3.81 0.83 -14.81
CA VAL A 219 -3.95 2.23 -15.25
C VAL A 219 -5.40 2.65 -15.12
N MET A 220 -5.66 3.68 -14.31
CA MET A 220 -7.00 4.17 -14.03
C MET A 220 -7.22 5.53 -14.68
N LYS A 221 -8.36 5.68 -15.39
CA LYS A 221 -8.83 6.95 -15.96
C LYS A 221 -10.34 7.06 -15.80
N ASP A 222 -10.82 8.25 -15.45
CA ASP A 222 -12.25 8.56 -15.31
C ASP A 222 -13.04 7.53 -14.49
N GLY A 223 -12.41 7.04 -13.41
CA GLY A 223 -13.04 6.08 -12.49
C GLY A 223 -12.95 4.61 -12.89
N ALA A 224 -12.37 4.27 -14.02
CA ALA A 224 -12.29 2.88 -14.52
C ALA A 224 -10.84 2.45 -14.78
N ILE A 225 -10.57 1.14 -14.69
CA ILE A 225 -9.31 0.57 -15.18
C ILE A 225 -9.40 0.51 -16.70
N ILE A 226 -8.44 1.15 -17.36
CA ILE A 226 -8.33 1.19 -18.83
C ILE A 226 -7.25 0.28 -19.38
N PHE A 227 -6.28 -0.11 -18.54
CA PHE A 227 -5.20 -1.02 -18.90
C PHE A 227 -4.69 -1.77 -17.66
N GLU A 228 -4.21 -2.99 -17.87
CA GLU A 228 -3.54 -3.83 -16.90
C GLU A 228 -2.41 -4.58 -17.59
N GLY A 229 -1.22 -4.60 -16.99
CA GLY A 229 -0.08 -5.32 -17.55
C GLY A 229 1.20 -5.15 -16.74
N ASP A 230 2.26 -5.80 -17.18
CA ASP A 230 3.59 -5.56 -16.63
C ASP A 230 4.09 -4.14 -16.98
N PRO A 231 5.12 -3.63 -16.27
CA PRO A 231 5.64 -2.28 -16.49
C PRO A 231 6.05 -1.99 -17.94
N ALA A 232 6.61 -2.99 -18.66
CA ALA A 232 7.05 -2.81 -20.05
C ALA A 232 5.85 -2.68 -20.99
N ALA A 233 4.80 -3.50 -20.80
CA ALA A 233 3.56 -3.40 -21.56
C ALA A 233 2.86 -2.05 -21.32
N VAL A 234 2.79 -1.58 -20.06
CA VAL A 234 2.23 -0.28 -19.70
C VAL A 234 2.99 0.88 -20.37
N ALA A 235 4.32 0.83 -20.35
CA ALA A 235 5.17 1.85 -20.97
C ALA A 235 5.10 1.87 -22.51
N ALA A 236 4.75 0.74 -23.13
CA ALA A 236 4.64 0.63 -24.58
C ALA A 236 3.24 1.03 -25.11
N ASP A 237 2.19 0.98 -24.28
CA ASP A 237 0.80 1.19 -24.71
C ASP A 237 0.52 2.64 -25.09
N GLU A 238 0.00 2.86 -26.30
CA GLU A 238 -0.28 4.22 -26.82
C GLU A 238 -1.42 4.92 -26.07
N THR A 239 -2.41 4.17 -25.57
CA THR A 239 -3.51 4.72 -24.78
C THR A 239 -2.97 5.26 -23.45
N VAL A 240 -2.10 4.50 -22.81
CA VAL A 240 -1.44 4.92 -21.56
C VAL A 240 -0.56 6.15 -21.79
N LYS A 241 0.25 6.16 -22.87
CA LYS A 241 1.05 7.34 -23.25
C LYS A 241 0.19 8.58 -23.42
N SER A 242 -0.90 8.48 -24.16
CA SER A 242 -1.82 9.62 -24.39
C SER A 242 -2.45 10.15 -23.09
N VAL A 243 -2.66 9.30 -22.10
CA VAL A 243 -3.21 9.69 -20.78
C VAL A 243 -2.19 10.46 -19.94
N TYR A 244 -0.89 10.12 -20.05
CA TYR A 244 0.17 10.71 -19.23
C TYR A 244 0.93 11.84 -19.91
N LEU A 245 1.16 11.73 -21.21
CA LEU A 245 1.99 12.69 -21.93
C LEU A 245 1.18 13.87 -22.48
N GLY A 246 -0.16 13.78 -22.49
CA GLY A 246 -1.02 14.77 -23.15
C GLY A 246 -0.64 14.89 -24.64
N ASN A 247 -1.61 14.87 -25.51
CA ASN A 247 -1.36 15.24 -26.92
C ASN A 247 -0.93 16.70 -27.03
#